data_920f15d0f403e163ef0b5ac5a0cd7770
#
_entry.id   920f15d0f403e163ef0b5ac5a0cd7770
#
_cell.length_a   1.000
_cell.length_b   1.000
_cell.length_c   1.000
_cell.angle_alpha   90.00
_cell.angle_beta   90.00
_cell.angle_gamma   90.00
#
_symmetry.space_group_name_H-M   'P 1'
#
loop_
_entity.id
_entity.type
_entity.pdbx_description
1 polymer ?
#
loop_
_entity_poly.entity_id
_entity_poly.type
_entity_poly.pdbx_seq_one_letter_code
_entity_poly.pdbx_strand_id
1 'polypeptide(L)'
;YTDADGKKKKAPDIQPVAREDLIAAIKKCHNTLWGGVRLSPPTAFGELCKLIFVKISDEQKPRKKGEPYQFQIKTHEPSSKLAERINALYDEQKVKDPEVFTDSIKVDDRVLRTVVSHLEAINLSKTDLDVKGVAFEQFMDGFFKGDFGQYFTPRPIIEFAVKMMKPKHDLDVLDPACGSGGFLLINIS
;
A
#
# COMPACT_ATOMS: atom_id res chain seq x y z
N TYR A 1 17.98 -6.18 14.23
CA TYR A 1 17.63 -5.27 15.33
C TYR A 1 18.62 -5.44 16.47
N THR A 2 19.10 -4.34 17.03
CA THR A 2 19.93 -4.32 18.22
C THR A 2 19.32 -3.33 19.24
N ASP A 3 19.45 -3.61 20.54
CA ASP A 3 19.06 -2.66 21.57
C ASP A 3 20.15 -1.57 21.79
N ALA A 4 19.91 -0.69 22.75
CA ALA A 4 20.86 0.39 23.09
C ALA A 4 22.25 -0.14 23.51
N ASP A 5 22.31 -1.38 24.01
CA ASP A 5 23.53 -2.05 24.47
C ASP A 5 24.17 -2.91 23.38
N GLY A 6 23.68 -2.86 22.13
CA GLY A 6 24.19 -3.61 20.98
C GLY A 6 23.80 -5.10 20.94
N LYS A 7 22.93 -5.58 21.85
CA LYS A 7 22.47 -6.98 21.85
C LYS A 7 21.42 -7.20 20.75
N LYS A 8 21.54 -8.34 20.05
CA LYS A 8 20.54 -8.73 19.02
C LYS A 8 19.17 -8.91 19.64
N LYS A 9 18.21 -8.11 19.19
CA LYS A 9 16.79 -8.21 19.55
C LYS A 9 16.00 -8.77 18.36
N LYS A 10 14.91 -9.49 18.64
CA LYS A 10 13.97 -9.89 17.58
C LYS A 10 13.34 -8.64 16.98
N ALA A 11 13.20 -8.60 15.66
CA ALA A 11 12.46 -7.55 15.00
C ALA A 11 11.00 -7.52 15.52
N PRO A 12 10.39 -6.34 15.69
CA PRO A 12 8.97 -6.26 16.02
C PRO A 12 8.16 -6.91 14.90
N ASP A 13 7.17 -7.71 15.27
CA ASP A 13 6.27 -8.34 14.30
C ASP A 13 5.26 -7.32 13.79
N ILE A 14 4.91 -7.43 12.51
CA ILE A 14 3.91 -6.54 11.90
C ILE A 14 2.50 -7.07 12.21
N GLN A 15 1.53 -6.16 12.40
CA GLN A 15 0.17 -6.49 12.80
C GLN A 15 -0.85 -5.98 11.78
N PRO A 16 -1.94 -6.74 11.52
CA PRO A 16 -3.11 -6.19 10.85
C PRO A 16 -3.67 -5.00 11.63
N VAL A 17 -4.23 -4.03 10.95
CA VAL A 17 -4.74 -2.80 11.56
C VAL A 17 -6.21 -2.56 11.21
N ALA A 18 -6.89 -1.79 12.05
CA ALA A 18 -8.23 -1.30 11.77
C ALA A 18 -8.22 -0.28 10.61
N ARG A 19 -9.39 -0.07 10.03
CA ARG A 19 -9.57 0.84 8.88
C ARG A 19 -9.09 2.25 9.16
N GLU A 20 -9.43 2.80 10.30
CA GLU A 20 -9.10 4.16 10.72
C GLU A 20 -7.58 4.36 10.84
N ASP A 21 -6.87 3.38 11.38
CA ASP A 21 -5.42 3.39 11.51
C ASP A 21 -4.74 3.32 10.14
N LEU A 22 -5.25 2.48 9.23
CA LEU A 22 -4.74 2.39 7.87
C LEU A 22 -4.93 3.70 7.10
N ILE A 23 -6.12 4.32 7.19
CA ILE A 23 -6.40 5.64 6.59
C ILE A 23 -5.45 6.69 7.14
N ALA A 24 -5.24 6.72 8.45
CA ALA A 24 -4.34 7.67 9.10
C ALA A 24 -2.88 7.46 8.64
N ALA A 25 -2.43 6.22 8.51
CA ALA A 25 -1.08 5.89 8.02
C ALA A 25 -0.91 6.32 6.54
N ILE A 26 -1.87 6.01 5.67
CA ILE A 26 -1.86 6.40 4.24
C ILE A 26 -1.81 7.93 4.10
N LYS A 27 -2.64 8.66 4.87
CA LYS A 27 -2.63 10.14 4.89
C LYS A 27 -1.29 10.72 5.33
N LYS A 28 -0.66 10.15 6.37
CA LYS A 28 0.68 10.56 6.83
C LYS A 28 1.72 10.33 5.74
N CYS A 29 1.69 9.18 5.07
CA CYS A 29 2.60 8.87 3.97
C CYS A 29 2.45 9.87 2.82
N HIS A 30 1.21 10.11 2.37
CA HIS A 30 0.96 11.07 1.29
C HIS A 30 1.42 12.48 1.66
N ASN A 31 1.10 12.97 2.85
CA ASN A 31 1.52 14.29 3.32
C ASN A 31 3.04 14.41 3.40
N THR A 32 3.73 13.34 3.80
CA THR A 32 5.19 13.25 3.82
C THR A 32 5.77 13.35 2.40
N LEU A 33 5.19 12.64 1.43
CA LEU A 33 5.61 12.68 0.04
C LEU A 33 5.34 14.04 -0.60
N TRP A 34 4.14 14.58 -0.40
CA TRP A 34 3.75 15.88 -0.94
C TRP A 34 4.58 17.03 -0.34
N GLY A 35 4.70 17.10 0.97
CA GLY A 35 5.44 18.17 1.66
C GLY A 35 6.96 18.05 1.55
N GLY A 36 7.49 16.83 1.49
CA GLY A 36 8.94 16.57 1.54
C GLY A 36 9.67 16.76 0.22
N VAL A 37 9.02 16.48 -0.92
CA VAL A 37 9.66 16.52 -2.27
C VAL A 37 8.95 17.49 -3.20
N ARG A 38 7.94 18.20 -2.74
CA ARG A 38 7.08 19.10 -3.56
C ARG A 38 6.51 18.39 -4.80
N LEU A 39 6.22 17.10 -4.68
CA LEU A 39 5.55 16.35 -5.73
C LEU A 39 4.10 16.85 -5.88
N SER A 40 3.57 16.82 -7.10
CA SER A 40 2.13 17.04 -7.27
C SER A 40 1.34 15.95 -6.51
N PRO A 41 0.11 16.21 -6.04
CA PRO A 41 -0.69 15.20 -5.35
C PRO A 41 -0.81 13.87 -6.12
N PRO A 42 -1.03 13.85 -7.46
CA PRO A 42 -1.04 12.62 -8.24
C PRO A 42 0.30 11.88 -8.24
N THR A 43 1.40 12.62 -8.36
CA THR A 43 2.74 12.03 -8.35
C THR A 43 3.06 11.43 -6.98
N ALA A 44 2.72 12.14 -5.89
CA ALA A 44 2.88 11.64 -4.52
C ALA A 44 2.07 10.36 -4.29
N PHE A 45 0.85 10.30 -4.84
CA PHE A 45 0.03 9.09 -4.80
C PHE A 45 0.66 7.94 -5.58
N GLY A 46 1.16 8.18 -6.79
CA GLY A 46 1.87 7.16 -7.58
C GLY A 46 3.08 6.59 -6.83
N GLU A 47 3.90 7.45 -6.21
CA GLU A 47 5.02 7.00 -5.38
C GLU A 47 4.58 6.20 -4.16
N LEU A 48 3.48 6.60 -3.50
CA LEU A 48 2.89 5.85 -2.39
C LEU A 48 2.44 4.45 -2.84
N CYS A 49 1.78 4.34 -3.99
CA CYS A 49 1.37 3.05 -4.55
C CYS A 49 2.57 2.12 -4.76
N LYS A 50 3.67 2.61 -5.35
CA LYS A 50 4.90 1.83 -5.53
C LYS A 50 5.41 1.26 -4.19
N LEU A 51 5.47 2.10 -3.14
CA LEU A 51 5.92 1.68 -1.82
C LEU A 51 4.99 0.66 -1.15
N ILE A 52 3.69 0.79 -1.33
CA ILE A 52 2.70 -0.18 -0.85
C ILE A 52 2.86 -1.52 -1.55
N PHE A 53 3.05 -1.54 -2.87
CA PHE A 53 3.30 -2.77 -3.62
C PHE A 53 4.58 -3.46 -3.17
N VAL A 54 5.68 -2.71 -3.02
CA VAL A 54 6.94 -3.24 -2.48
C VAL A 54 6.74 -3.87 -1.12
N LYS A 55 6.01 -3.20 -0.23
CA LYS A 55 5.72 -3.69 1.11
C LYS A 55 4.91 -4.98 1.09
N ILE A 56 3.83 -5.04 0.33
CA ILE A 56 2.99 -6.25 0.21
C ILE A 56 3.81 -7.41 -0.35
N SER A 57 4.63 -7.16 -1.37
CA SER A 57 5.50 -8.18 -1.94
C SER A 57 6.54 -8.70 -0.94
N ASP A 58 7.11 -7.83 -0.11
CA ASP A 58 8.06 -8.24 0.94
C ASP A 58 7.37 -9.06 2.04
N GLU A 59 6.14 -8.69 2.42
CA GLU A 59 5.34 -9.41 3.42
C GLU A 59 4.97 -10.84 2.99
N GLN A 60 4.85 -11.09 1.69
CA GLN A 60 4.52 -12.40 1.14
C GLN A 60 5.73 -13.32 1.02
N LYS A 61 6.96 -12.80 1.13
CA LYS A 61 8.18 -13.63 1.05
C LYS A 61 8.31 -14.53 2.28
N PRO A 62 8.69 -15.82 2.08
CA PRO A 62 9.00 -16.72 3.18
C PRO A 62 10.13 -16.16 4.05
N ARG A 63 9.97 -16.18 5.38
CA ARG A 63 10.99 -15.76 6.35
C ARG A 63 10.90 -16.54 7.65
N LYS A 64 11.99 -16.58 8.40
CA LYS A 64 12.02 -17.18 9.73
C LYS A 64 11.38 -16.25 10.76
N LYS A 65 10.73 -16.82 11.77
CA LYS A 65 10.12 -16.06 12.86
C LYS A 65 11.16 -15.20 13.59
N GLY A 66 10.91 -13.89 13.66
CA GLY A 66 11.81 -12.92 14.31
C GLY A 66 12.88 -12.31 13.40
N GLU A 67 12.94 -12.68 12.14
CA GLU A 67 13.70 -11.95 11.13
C GLU A 67 12.94 -10.69 10.70
N PRO A 68 13.64 -9.53 10.52
CA PRO A 68 13.00 -8.30 10.06
C PRO A 68 12.56 -8.45 8.60
N TYR A 69 11.44 -7.81 8.25
CA TYR A 69 11.09 -7.59 6.87
C TYR A 69 12.09 -6.64 6.21
N GLN A 70 12.27 -6.79 4.90
CA GLN A 70 13.15 -5.87 4.18
C GLN A 70 12.57 -4.45 4.15
N PHE A 71 11.26 -4.29 4.26
CA PHE A 71 10.59 -3.00 4.35
C PHE A 71 10.70 -2.33 5.73
N GLN A 72 11.14 -3.01 6.79
CA GLN A 72 11.33 -2.43 8.12
C GLN A 72 12.67 -1.68 8.24
N ILE A 73 12.69 -0.60 9.00
CA ILE A 73 13.91 0.16 9.31
C ILE A 73 14.77 -0.66 10.29
N LYS A 74 16.03 -0.89 9.94
CA LYS A 74 16.99 -1.59 10.82
C LYS A 74 17.67 -0.60 11.76
N THR A 75 18.07 -1.06 12.94
CA THR A 75 18.76 -0.25 13.94
C THR A 75 20.04 0.36 13.36
N HIS A 76 20.24 1.67 13.56
CA HIS A 76 21.39 2.44 13.06
C HIS A 76 21.60 2.41 11.52
N GLU A 77 20.59 2.02 10.76
CA GLU A 77 20.67 2.00 9.30
C GLU A 77 20.56 3.43 8.73
N PRO A 78 21.53 3.89 7.91
CA PRO A 78 21.42 5.15 7.19
C PRO A 78 20.23 5.15 6.21
N SER A 79 19.65 6.32 5.92
CA SER A 79 18.53 6.45 4.98
C SER A 79 18.89 5.94 3.57
N SER A 80 20.13 6.16 3.12
CA SER A 80 20.62 5.66 1.84
C SER A 80 20.62 4.14 1.74
N LYS A 81 21.00 3.42 2.80
CA LYS A 81 20.98 1.96 2.82
C LYS A 81 19.56 1.39 2.82
N LEU A 82 18.64 2.05 3.52
CA LEU A 82 17.22 1.73 3.44
C LEU A 82 16.71 1.94 2.01
N ALA A 83 17.04 3.08 1.39
CA ALA A 83 16.61 3.41 0.04
C ALA A 83 17.15 2.42 -1.00
N GLU A 84 18.43 2.08 -0.95
CA GLU A 84 19.03 1.03 -1.81
C GLU A 84 18.23 -0.28 -1.70
N ARG A 85 17.87 -0.71 -0.50
CA ARG A 85 17.14 -1.95 -0.24
C ARG A 85 15.70 -1.89 -0.74
N ILE A 86 15.00 -0.77 -0.54
CA ILE A 86 13.63 -0.59 -1.04
C ILE A 86 13.61 -0.54 -2.57
N ASN A 87 14.56 0.15 -3.19
CA ASN A 87 14.71 0.18 -4.65
C ASN A 87 14.99 -1.21 -5.22
N ALA A 88 15.87 -1.99 -4.58
CA ALA A 88 16.13 -3.37 -5.01
C ALA A 88 14.87 -4.24 -4.97
N LEU A 89 14.03 -4.11 -3.92
CA LEU A 89 12.73 -4.80 -3.85
C LEU A 89 11.78 -4.35 -4.96
N TYR A 90 11.79 -3.07 -5.32
CA TYR A 90 10.98 -2.56 -6.40
C TYR A 90 11.45 -3.07 -7.76
N ASP A 91 12.77 -3.13 -7.99
CA ASP A 91 13.34 -3.66 -9.22
C ASP A 91 13.04 -5.15 -9.41
N GLU A 92 12.94 -5.92 -8.33
CA GLU A 92 12.43 -7.30 -8.40
C GLU A 92 10.99 -7.36 -8.95
N GLN A 93 10.13 -6.37 -8.63
CA GLN A 93 8.77 -6.32 -9.17
C GLN A 93 8.77 -5.91 -10.66
N LYS A 94 9.66 -5.00 -11.07
CA LYS A 94 9.82 -4.64 -12.48
C LYS A 94 10.21 -5.82 -13.36
N VAL A 95 11.00 -6.74 -12.83
CA VAL A 95 11.35 -7.99 -13.55
C VAL A 95 10.16 -8.93 -13.68
N LYS A 96 9.28 -8.99 -12.67
CA LYS A 96 8.10 -9.86 -12.67
C LYS A 96 6.98 -9.34 -13.57
N ASP A 97 6.71 -8.03 -13.48
CA ASP A 97 5.61 -7.36 -14.16
C ASP A 97 6.09 -6.05 -14.83
N PRO A 98 6.86 -6.13 -15.92
CA PRO A 98 7.46 -4.96 -16.56
C PRO A 98 6.41 -4.02 -17.21
N GLU A 99 5.20 -4.50 -17.48
CA GLU A 99 4.10 -3.68 -18.02
C GLU A 99 3.48 -2.78 -16.94
N VAL A 100 3.51 -3.22 -15.68
CA VAL A 100 2.93 -2.49 -14.54
C VAL A 100 3.96 -1.57 -13.89
N PHE A 101 5.19 -2.05 -13.69
CA PHE A 101 6.26 -1.33 -13.01
C PHE A 101 7.26 -0.76 -14.02
N THR A 102 6.94 0.39 -14.62
CA THR A 102 7.69 0.92 -15.77
C THR A 102 8.82 1.87 -15.38
N ASP A 103 8.64 2.69 -14.32
CA ASP A 103 9.62 3.69 -13.91
C ASP A 103 10.28 3.34 -12.54
N SER A 104 11.13 4.21 -12.01
CA SER A 104 11.78 4.04 -10.70
C SER A 104 11.01 4.76 -9.58
N ILE A 105 11.34 4.47 -8.32
CA ILE A 105 10.90 5.27 -7.17
C ILE A 105 11.66 6.60 -7.21
N LYS A 106 10.92 7.72 -7.19
CA LYS A 106 11.44 9.09 -7.28
C LYS A 106 11.25 9.85 -5.98
N VAL A 107 11.75 9.29 -4.89
CA VAL A 107 11.60 9.82 -3.53
C VAL A 107 12.99 9.98 -2.90
N ASP A 108 13.22 11.13 -2.26
CA ASP A 108 14.46 11.35 -1.49
C ASP A 108 14.59 10.34 -0.34
N ASP A 109 15.83 9.90 -0.06
CA ASP A 109 16.13 8.85 0.93
C ASP A 109 15.57 9.14 2.33
N ARG A 110 15.57 10.40 2.75
CA ARG A 110 15.05 10.79 4.08
C ARG A 110 13.54 10.76 4.10
N VAL A 111 12.92 11.24 3.03
CA VAL A 111 11.47 11.21 2.86
C VAL A 111 10.99 9.76 2.78
N LEU A 112 11.68 8.92 1.99
CA LEU A 112 11.42 7.48 1.91
C LEU A 112 11.47 6.82 3.29
N ARG A 113 12.51 7.11 4.10
CA ARG A 113 12.62 6.60 5.46
C ARG A 113 11.42 6.98 6.33
N THR A 114 10.96 8.23 6.22
CA THR A 114 9.79 8.70 6.98
C THR A 114 8.52 7.98 6.54
N VAL A 115 8.33 7.76 5.23
CA VAL A 115 7.19 6.99 4.72
C VAL A 115 7.25 5.54 5.21
N VAL A 116 8.42 4.90 5.14
CA VAL A 116 8.60 3.54 5.68
C VAL A 116 8.24 3.48 7.16
N SER A 117 8.65 4.46 7.97
CA SER A 117 8.34 4.49 9.41
C SER A 117 6.83 4.55 9.72
N HIS A 118 6.02 5.10 8.82
CA HIS A 118 4.55 5.12 8.98
C HIS A 118 3.90 3.77 8.66
N LEU A 119 4.56 2.94 7.87
CA LEU A 119 4.00 1.67 7.37
C LEU A 119 4.66 0.42 7.96
N GLU A 120 5.88 0.52 8.48
CA GLU A 120 6.70 -0.66 8.84
C GLU A 120 6.08 -1.60 9.87
N ALA A 121 5.21 -1.10 10.76
CA ALA A 121 4.53 -1.90 11.78
C ALA A 121 3.22 -2.56 11.28
N ILE A 122 2.70 -2.12 10.15
CA ILE A 122 1.42 -2.57 9.59
C ILE A 122 1.63 -3.84 8.77
N ASN A 123 0.75 -4.82 8.93
CA ASN A 123 0.68 -6.00 8.05
C ASN A 123 -0.41 -5.78 6.99
N LEU A 124 -0.03 -5.30 5.81
CA LEU A 124 -0.96 -5.04 4.73
C LEU A 124 -1.49 -6.33 4.10
N SER A 125 -0.69 -7.38 4.02
CA SER A 125 -1.09 -8.66 3.42
C SER A 125 -2.20 -9.35 4.21
N LYS A 126 -2.15 -9.25 5.55
CA LYS A 126 -3.14 -9.85 6.46
C LYS A 126 -4.27 -8.89 6.85
N THR A 127 -4.16 -7.61 6.54
CA THR A 127 -5.27 -6.66 6.71
C THR A 127 -6.36 -7.03 5.72
N ASP A 128 -7.60 -7.02 6.16
CA ASP A 128 -8.78 -7.38 5.36
C ASP A 128 -8.82 -6.61 4.03
N LEU A 129 -9.26 -7.27 2.96
CA LEU A 129 -9.29 -6.68 1.62
C LEU A 129 -10.27 -5.51 1.53
N ASP A 130 -11.42 -5.63 2.19
CA ASP A 130 -12.41 -4.56 2.23
C ASP A 130 -11.89 -3.35 3.00
N VAL A 131 -11.21 -3.57 4.14
CA VAL A 131 -10.53 -2.51 4.89
C VAL A 131 -9.53 -1.75 4.02
N LYS A 132 -8.72 -2.46 3.22
CA LYS A 132 -7.78 -1.84 2.27
C LYS A 132 -8.50 -1.04 1.19
N GLY A 133 -9.54 -1.62 0.57
CA GLY A 133 -10.33 -0.96 -0.47
C GLY A 133 -10.96 0.33 0.03
N VAL A 134 -11.69 0.27 1.14
CA VAL A 134 -12.35 1.44 1.74
C VAL A 134 -11.33 2.50 2.18
N ALA A 135 -10.17 2.11 2.73
CA ALA A 135 -9.13 3.06 3.12
C ALA A 135 -8.58 3.83 1.91
N PHE A 136 -8.36 3.14 0.79
CA PHE A 136 -7.93 3.77 -0.46
C PHE A 136 -9.02 4.65 -1.07
N GLU A 137 -10.27 4.21 -1.10
CA GLU A 137 -11.41 5.02 -1.59
C GLU A 137 -11.54 6.32 -0.78
N GLN A 138 -11.54 6.25 0.55
CA GLN A 138 -11.63 7.44 1.39
C GLN A 138 -10.43 8.38 1.26
N PHE A 139 -9.23 7.81 1.04
CA PHE A 139 -8.06 8.60 0.76
C PHE A 139 -8.20 9.34 -0.57
N MET A 140 -8.61 8.66 -1.63
CA MET A 140 -8.83 9.24 -2.96
C MET A 140 -9.90 10.33 -2.92
N ASP A 141 -11.03 10.10 -2.28
CA ASP A 141 -12.10 11.09 -2.10
C ASP A 141 -11.62 12.36 -1.38
N GLY A 142 -10.75 12.22 -0.41
CA GLY A 142 -10.22 13.35 0.36
C GLY A 142 -9.23 14.23 -0.40
N PHE A 143 -8.46 13.65 -1.32
CA PHE A 143 -7.36 14.33 -2.00
C PHE A 143 -7.65 14.71 -3.46
N PHE A 144 -8.55 14.01 -4.12
CA PHE A 144 -8.80 14.17 -5.56
C PHE A 144 -10.20 14.67 -5.88
N LYS A 145 -10.96 15.16 -4.89
CA LYS A 145 -12.26 15.80 -5.14
C LYS A 145 -12.08 16.97 -6.09
N GLY A 146 -12.46 16.78 -7.33
CA GLY A 146 -12.52 17.82 -8.36
C GLY A 146 -11.46 17.74 -9.46
N ASP A 147 -10.26 17.19 -9.22
CA ASP A 147 -9.16 17.27 -10.20
C ASP A 147 -9.10 16.11 -11.20
N PHE A 148 -9.67 14.93 -10.89
CA PHE A 148 -9.54 13.74 -11.72
C PHE A 148 -10.84 13.16 -12.27
N GLY A 149 -12.00 13.70 -11.91
CA GLY A 149 -13.28 13.21 -12.42
C GLY A 149 -13.58 11.73 -12.09
N GLN A 150 -12.79 11.07 -11.26
CA GLN A 150 -13.07 9.73 -10.78
C GLN A 150 -14.06 9.79 -9.61
N TYR A 151 -15.27 9.30 -9.85
CA TYR A 151 -16.28 9.12 -8.82
C TYR A 151 -16.42 7.63 -8.54
N PHE A 152 -16.22 7.26 -7.27
CA PHE A 152 -16.47 5.89 -6.82
C PHE A 152 -17.97 5.71 -6.56
N THR A 153 -18.53 4.62 -7.06
CA THR A 153 -19.91 4.26 -6.74
C THR A 153 -20.00 3.89 -5.27
N PRO A 154 -20.89 4.53 -4.46
CA PRO A 154 -21.03 4.21 -3.03
C PRO A 154 -21.30 2.72 -2.80
N ARG A 155 -20.61 2.12 -1.83
CA ARG A 155 -20.71 0.68 -1.48
C ARG A 155 -22.15 0.19 -1.33
N PRO A 156 -23.08 0.88 -0.62
CA PRO A 156 -24.47 0.43 -0.51
C PRO A 156 -25.19 0.30 -1.85
N ILE A 157 -24.83 1.14 -2.83
CA ILE A 157 -25.41 1.07 -4.19
C ILE A 157 -24.86 -0.15 -4.93
N ILE A 158 -23.56 -0.42 -4.82
CA ILE A 158 -22.93 -1.60 -5.41
C ILE A 158 -23.54 -2.87 -4.83
N GLU A 159 -23.63 -2.97 -3.50
CA GLU A 159 -24.24 -4.13 -2.81
C GLU A 159 -25.69 -4.35 -3.24
N PHE A 160 -26.49 -3.27 -3.33
CA PHE A 160 -27.86 -3.36 -3.82
C PHE A 160 -27.91 -3.89 -5.24
N ALA A 161 -27.11 -3.35 -6.15
CA ALA A 161 -27.09 -3.75 -7.55
C ALA A 161 -26.66 -5.22 -7.71
N VAL A 162 -25.60 -5.66 -7.02
CA VAL A 162 -25.13 -7.05 -7.07
C VAL A 162 -26.18 -8.01 -6.49
N LYS A 163 -26.81 -7.67 -5.37
CA LYS A 163 -27.91 -8.46 -4.78
C LYS A 163 -29.13 -8.57 -5.71
N MET A 164 -29.40 -7.52 -6.48
CA MET A 164 -30.50 -7.55 -7.47
C MET A 164 -30.18 -8.45 -8.69
N MET A 165 -28.93 -8.45 -9.15
CA MET A 165 -28.48 -9.29 -10.27
C MET A 165 -28.42 -10.77 -9.91
N LYS A 166 -28.19 -11.10 -8.62
CA LYS A 166 -28.05 -12.48 -8.11
C LYS A 166 -27.11 -13.34 -8.98
N PRO A 167 -25.85 -12.93 -9.17
CA PRO A 167 -24.92 -13.68 -10.00
C PRO A 167 -24.74 -15.08 -9.43
N LYS A 168 -24.66 -16.09 -10.30
CA LYS A 168 -24.38 -17.46 -9.93
C LYS A 168 -22.88 -17.70 -9.92
N HIS A 169 -22.42 -18.65 -9.10
CA HIS A 169 -20.99 -18.94 -8.91
C HIS A 169 -20.28 -19.49 -10.17
N ASP A 170 -21.02 -19.91 -11.17
CA ASP A 170 -20.51 -20.51 -12.41
C ASP A 170 -20.57 -19.56 -13.62
N LEU A 171 -20.82 -18.27 -13.39
CA LEU A 171 -20.88 -17.26 -14.44
C LEU A 171 -19.61 -16.42 -14.49
N ASP A 172 -19.14 -16.16 -15.71
CA ASP A 172 -18.12 -15.15 -15.95
C ASP A 172 -18.73 -13.74 -15.79
N VAL A 173 -18.05 -12.89 -15.05
CA VAL A 173 -18.47 -11.51 -14.83
C VAL A 173 -17.47 -10.57 -15.48
N LEU A 174 -17.96 -9.72 -16.38
CA LEU A 174 -17.18 -8.66 -17.02
C LEU A 174 -17.69 -7.30 -16.56
N ASP A 175 -16.80 -6.51 -16.02
CA ASP A 175 -17.02 -5.08 -15.75
C ASP A 175 -16.11 -4.26 -16.70
N PRO A 176 -16.63 -3.72 -17.80
CA PRO A 176 -15.83 -3.00 -18.81
C PRO A 176 -15.36 -1.62 -18.34
N ALA A 177 -15.83 -1.14 -17.20
CA ALA A 177 -15.50 0.15 -16.62
C ALA A 177 -15.22 0.02 -15.10
N CYS A 178 -14.50 -1.02 -14.70
CA CYS A 178 -14.40 -1.49 -13.31
C CYS A 178 -13.85 -0.46 -12.32
N GLY A 179 -13.15 0.57 -12.76
CA GLY A 179 -12.51 1.52 -11.86
C GLY A 179 -11.62 0.81 -10.84
N SER A 180 -11.92 0.98 -9.55
CA SER A 180 -11.25 0.27 -8.44
C SER A 180 -11.73 -1.18 -8.23
N GLY A 181 -12.59 -1.69 -9.09
CA GLY A 181 -13.11 -3.06 -9.00
C GLY A 181 -14.24 -3.26 -7.98
N GLY A 182 -14.90 -2.20 -7.56
CA GLY A 182 -15.93 -2.27 -6.50
C GLY A 182 -17.03 -3.31 -6.75
N PHE A 183 -17.56 -3.39 -7.96
CA PHE A 183 -18.56 -4.40 -8.33
C PHE A 183 -17.98 -5.82 -8.35
N LEU A 184 -16.74 -5.98 -8.83
CA LEU A 184 -16.10 -7.30 -8.91
C LEU A 184 -15.78 -7.83 -7.51
N LEU A 185 -15.29 -6.99 -6.59
CA LEU A 185 -14.95 -7.37 -5.22
C LEU A 185 -16.16 -7.88 -4.44
N ILE A 186 -17.33 -7.27 -4.59
CA ILE A 186 -18.57 -7.70 -3.90
C ILE A 186 -19.15 -8.97 -4.52
N ASN A 187 -18.90 -9.25 -5.80
CA ASN A 187 -19.33 -10.48 -6.45
C ASN A 187 -18.55 -11.72 -5.98
N ILE A 188 -17.30 -11.54 -5.50
CA ILE A 188 -16.42 -12.64 -5.08
C ILE A 188 -16.63 -12.99 -3.59
N SER A 189 -17.31 -12.13 -2.84
CA SER A 189 -17.60 -12.31 -1.41
C SER A 189 -18.90 -13.04 -1.18
#